data_2eacd0d23d4dc9db54eb70055cca62c5
#
_entry.id   2eacd0d23d4dc9db54eb70055cca62c5
#
_cell.length_a   1.000
_cell.length_b   1.000
_cell.length_c   1.000
_cell.angle_alpha   90.00
_cell.angle_beta   90.00
_cell.angle_gamma   90.00
#
_symmetry.space_group_name_H-M   'P 1'
#
loop_
_entity.id
_entity.type
_entity.pdbx_description
1 polymer ?
#
loop_
_entity_poly.entity_id
_entity_poly.type
_entity_poly.pdbx_seq_one_letter_code
_entity_poly.pdbx_strand_id
1 'polypeptide(L)'
;MRKRFLLLVAALLVGALAFVAAGCGGEDSSSSAGTGASGDTSGMPTSVGEGEGEVNLIAWAGYVEDGSTDPSVDWVTPFEQKTGCQVNVTIGNTSDEMVTLMKTGNFDGVSASGDATLRLIASGDVAPVNVDLVPNYAEIFPGLKDQPHNTVDGVHYGIPHGRGANLLMWRTDEVNPEPDSWGAVFDPNSPYKGKITAYDSPIYIADAALYLMKTQPSLEITNPYELDEDQFNAAVDLLKQQRSLIGEYWSDYTKEQAAFAGGNSVLGTTWQVITNLLEADKVPVKAILPKEGATGWSDTWMISSKAKHPNCTYMWMDWIVSPEVNAQVAEWFGEAPANSKSCAETADPKTCEIYHADDQAYFDQVWYWTTPQRDCLDDRGEVCKDYSEWTQAWTEIKG
;
A
#
# COMPACT_ATOMS: atom_id res chain seq x y z
N MET A 1 -5.06 13.44 -23.99
CA MET A 1 -5.32 14.35 -22.88
C MET A 1 -4.28 14.32 -21.73
N ARG A 2 -3.27 13.42 -21.76
CA ARG A 2 -2.28 13.19 -20.67
C ARG A 2 -1.00 14.04 -20.69
N LYS A 3 -0.90 15.09 -21.46
CA LYS A 3 0.35 15.91 -21.60
C LYS A 3 0.56 17.05 -20.61
N ARG A 4 -0.33 17.23 -19.61
CA ARG A 4 -0.26 18.39 -18.69
C ARG A 4 0.19 18.08 -17.26
N PHE A 5 0.45 16.83 -16.91
CA PHE A 5 0.86 16.40 -15.55
C PHE A 5 2.30 16.79 -15.15
N LEU A 6 3.08 17.32 -16.03
CA LEU A 6 4.56 17.45 -15.90
C LEU A 6 5.06 18.81 -15.38
N LEU A 7 4.23 19.71 -14.83
CA LEU A 7 4.69 21.10 -14.60
C LEU A 7 4.45 21.71 -13.21
N LEU A 8 4.12 20.97 -12.15
CA LEU A 8 3.78 21.62 -10.87
C LEU A 8 4.44 21.07 -9.60
N VAL A 9 5.54 20.34 -9.66
CA VAL A 9 6.31 19.97 -8.47
C VAL A 9 7.75 20.49 -8.56
N ALA A 10 7.89 21.81 -8.57
CA ALA A 10 9.17 22.47 -8.38
C ALA A 10 8.97 23.79 -7.63
N ALA A 11 8.79 23.76 -6.33
CA ALA A 11 9.18 24.81 -5.39
C ALA A 11 8.62 24.52 -3.99
N LEU A 12 9.44 24.04 -3.09
CA LEU A 12 9.45 24.44 -1.68
C LEU A 12 10.53 23.65 -0.92
N LEU A 13 11.73 24.16 -1.01
CA LEU A 13 12.84 23.86 -0.09
C LEU A 13 13.06 25.11 0.77
N VAL A 14 13.35 24.87 2.04
CA VAL A 14 14.00 25.71 3.07
C VAL A 14 13.14 26.04 4.28
N GLY A 15 13.54 25.45 5.39
CA GLY A 15 13.09 25.84 6.73
C GLY A 15 13.58 24.89 7.83
N ALA A 16 14.92 24.74 7.98
CA ALA A 16 15.50 24.08 9.14
C ALA A 16 15.41 25.00 10.37
N LEU A 17 14.84 24.51 11.48
CA LEU A 17 15.03 25.11 12.80
C LEU A 17 15.28 24.02 13.82
N ALA A 18 16.50 24.04 14.33
CA ALA A 18 16.97 23.24 15.44
C ALA A 18 16.30 23.67 16.75
N PHE A 19 15.89 22.72 17.58
CA PHE A 19 15.71 22.95 19.02
C PHE A 19 16.50 21.91 19.82
N VAL A 20 17.26 22.49 20.74
CA VAL A 20 18.21 21.85 21.63
C VAL A 20 17.48 21.22 22.82
N ALA A 21 18.04 20.14 23.30
CA ALA A 21 17.65 19.32 24.42
C ALA A 21 17.90 19.95 25.80
N ALA A 22 17.07 19.60 26.76
CA ALA A 22 17.38 19.39 28.18
C ALA A 22 16.15 18.71 28.81
N GLY A 23 16.16 17.63 29.50
CA GLY A 23 17.04 16.99 30.41
C GLY A 23 16.24 16.33 31.50
N CYS A 24 16.56 15.10 31.84
CA CYS A 24 16.45 14.42 33.15
C CYS A 24 15.09 14.05 33.77
N GLY A 25 15.04 12.76 34.13
CA GLY A 25 14.33 12.26 35.29
C GLY A 25 13.51 11.01 35.02
N GLY A 26 14.06 9.89 35.45
CA GLY A 26 13.59 8.54 35.38
C GLY A 26 12.35 8.24 36.22
N GLU A 27 11.79 7.10 35.95
CA GLU A 27 11.50 6.04 36.93
C GLU A 27 10.87 4.84 36.20
N ASP A 28 11.35 3.68 36.56
CA ASP A 28 10.90 2.39 36.09
C ASP A 28 9.41 2.17 36.35
N SER A 29 8.71 1.76 35.30
CA SER A 29 7.45 1.03 35.46
C SER A 29 7.42 -0.05 34.40
N SER A 30 7.79 -1.23 34.78
CA SER A 30 7.46 -2.45 34.08
C SER A 30 5.93 -2.53 33.92
N SER A 31 5.44 -2.33 32.72
CA SER A 31 4.09 -2.75 32.34
C SER A 31 4.19 -3.81 31.26
N SER A 32 3.78 -5.00 31.62
CA SER A 32 3.56 -6.14 30.78
C SER A 32 2.81 -5.74 29.50
N ALA A 33 3.48 -5.84 28.38
CA ALA A 33 2.83 -5.95 27.09
C ALA A 33 2.17 -7.33 27.00
N GLY A 34 0.94 -7.37 26.57
CA GLY A 34 0.28 -8.62 26.27
C GLY A 34 -1.18 -8.63 26.70
N THR A 35 -2.02 -7.92 26.00
CA THR A 35 -3.39 -8.35 25.75
C THR A 35 -3.69 -7.94 24.32
N GLY A 36 -3.79 -8.94 23.44
CA GLY A 36 -4.41 -8.75 22.15
C GLY A 36 -5.70 -7.97 22.36
N ALA A 37 -5.93 -6.93 21.59
CA ALA A 37 -7.18 -6.21 21.59
C ALA A 37 -8.28 -7.23 21.23
N SER A 38 -8.93 -7.81 22.25
CA SER A 38 -10.18 -8.51 22.00
C SER A 38 -11.11 -7.49 21.36
N GLY A 39 -11.61 -7.78 20.17
CA GLY A 39 -12.41 -6.87 19.37
C GLY A 39 -13.64 -6.38 20.12
N ASP A 40 -13.46 -5.34 20.92
CA ASP A 40 -14.57 -4.68 21.62
C ASP A 40 -15.33 -3.83 20.60
N THR A 41 -16.45 -4.39 20.11
CA THR A 41 -17.38 -3.71 19.21
C THR A 41 -18.42 -2.88 19.97
N SER A 42 -18.33 -2.79 21.29
CA SER A 42 -19.35 -2.17 22.16
C SER A 42 -19.54 -0.65 21.93
N GLY A 43 -18.63 -0.01 21.22
CA GLY A 43 -18.71 1.42 20.88
C GLY A 43 -18.98 1.70 19.39
N MET A 44 -19.16 0.68 18.54
CA MET A 44 -19.42 0.91 17.12
C MET A 44 -20.79 1.57 16.89
N PRO A 45 -20.88 2.54 15.95
CA PRO A 45 -22.15 3.13 15.58
C PRO A 45 -23.08 2.09 14.96
N THR A 46 -24.38 2.24 15.22
CA THR A 46 -25.45 1.39 14.65
C THR A 46 -26.22 2.07 13.54
N SER A 47 -25.93 3.35 13.29
CA SER A 47 -26.52 4.14 12.19
C SER A 47 -25.59 5.29 11.83
N VAL A 48 -25.63 5.69 10.58
CA VAL A 48 -25.02 6.94 10.12
C VAL A 48 -26.04 8.04 10.35
N GLY A 49 -25.65 9.09 11.07
CA GLY A 49 -26.45 10.29 11.33
C GLY A 49 -26.31 11.34 10.22
N GLU A 50 -26.72 12.58 10.55
CA GLU A 50 -26.40 13.72 9.68
C GLU A 50 -24.89 13.99 9.69
N GLY A 51 -24.34 14.43 8.56
CA GLY A 51 -22.92 14.79 8.46
C GLY A 51 -22.57 15.98 9.33
N GLU A 52 -21.37 15.96 9.86
CA GLU A 52 -20.86 17.01 10.76
C GLU A 52 -20.36 18.26 10.01
N GLY A 53 -20.43 18.26 8.68
CA GLY A 53 -20.11 19.40 7.83
C GLY A 53 -18.71 19.36 7.21
N GLU A 54 -17.80 18.52 7.70
CA GLU A 54 -16.48 18.30 7.12
C GLU A 54 -15.94 16.90 7.42
N VAL A 55 -14.91 16.49 6.68
CA VAL A 55 -14.12 15.29 6.94
C VAL A 55 -12.66 15.57 6.62
N ASN A 56 -11.76 15.18 7.52
CA ASN A 56 -10.32 15.39 7.39
C ASN A 56 -9.62 14.05 7.14
N LEU A 57 -9.09 13.87 5.94
CA LEU A 57 -8.58 12.60 5.46
C LEU A 57 -7.06 12.65 5.22
N ILE A 58 -6.39 11.51 5.43
CA ILE A 58 -5.06 11.21 4.90
C ILE A 58 -5.24 10.22 3.76
N ALA A 59 -4.64 10.51 2.61
CA ALA A 59 -4.76 9.65 1.44
C ALA A 59 -3.49 9.63 0.59
N TRP A 60 -3.35 8.59 -0.22
CA TRP A 60 -2.39 8.59 -1.32
C TRP A 60 -2.78 9.65 -2.35
N ALA A 61 -1.77 10.21 -3.04
CA ALA A 61 -2.02 11.12 -4.16
C ALA A 61 -2.84 10.41 -5.24
N GLY A 62 -3.94 11.01 -5.67
CA GLY A 62 -4.85 10.44 -6.67
C GLY A 62 -6.08 9.74 -6.09
N TYR A 63 -6.20 9.57 -4.77
CA TYR A 63 -7.39 8.95 -4.16
C TYR A 63 -8.50 9.95 -3.82
N VAL A 64 -8.17 11.23 -3.73
CA VAL A 64 -9.13 12.28 -3.34
C VAL A 64 -8.98 13.45 -4.30
N GLU A 65 -9.65 13.39 -5.45
CA GLU A 65 -9.55 14.39 -6.50
C GLU A 65 -10.81 15.28 -6.55
N ASP A 66 -10.57 16.60 -6.60
CA ASP A 66 -11.57 17.66 -6.57
C ASP A 66 -11.61 18.50 -7.86
N GLY A 67 -11.01 17.98 -8.93
CA GLY A 67 -10.88 18.69 -10.20
C GLY A 67 -9.73 19.69 -10.27
N SER A 68 -8.98 19.90 -9.18
CA SER A 68 -7.85 20.84 -9.16
C SER A 68 -6.65 20.31 -9.94
N THR A 69 -6.43 18.99 -9.94
CA THR A 69 -5.36 18.33 -10.69
C THR A 69 -5.72 18.21 -12.18
N ASP A 70 -6.93 17.75 -12.48
CA ASP A 70 -7.53 17.71 -13.81
C ASP A 70 -9.04 18.02 -13.69
N PRO A 71 -9.55 19.06 -14.36
CA PRO A 71 -10.99 19.44 -14.27
C PRO A 71 -11.97 18.33 -14.69
N SER A 72 -11.53 17.28 -15.33
CA SER A 72 -12.36 16.12 -15.69
C SER A 72 -12.37 15.02 -14.65
N VAL A 73 -11.60 15.17 -13.55
CA VAL A 73 -11.40 14.18 -12.51
C VAL A 73 -11.79 14.77 -11.17
N ASP A 74 -13.05 14.54 -10.79
CA ASP A 74 -13.64 15.13 -9.60
C ASP A 74 -14.76 14.23 -9.06
N TRP A 75 -14.50 13.58 -7.94
CA TRP A 75 -15.51 12.86 -7.16
C TRP A 75 -15.71 13.45 -5.76
N VAL A 76 -14.92 14.45 -5.40
CA VAL A 76 -15.07 15.19 -4.15
C VAL A 76 -16.22 16.17 -4.21
N THR A 77 -16.30 17.04 -5.21
CA THR A 77 -17.39 18.03 -5.33
C THR A 77 -18.79 17.38 -5.33
N PRO A 78 -19.06 16.28 -6.07
CA PRO A 78 -20.35 15.59 -5.99
C PRO A 78 -20.63 15.00 -4.59
N PHE A 79 -19.63 14.50 -3.89
CA PHE A 79 -19.77 14.03 -2.51
C PHE A 79 -20.20 15.18 -1.57
N GLU A 80 -19.47 16.29 -1.62
CA GLU A 80 -19.75 17.47 -0.80
C GLU A 80 -21.17 18.00 -1.03
N GLN A 81 -21.58 18.08 -2.31
CA GLN A 81 -22.94 18.52 -2.69
C GLN A 81 -24.03 17.59 -2.17
N LYS A 82 -23.76 16.27 -2.17
CA LYS A 82 -24.73 15.25 -1.75
C LYS A 82 -24.86 15.16 -0.23
N THR A 83 -23.76 15.32 0.49
CA THR A 83 -23.70 15.03 1.93
C THR A 83 -23.60 16.29 2.81
N GLY A 84 -23.14 17.40 2.26
CA GLY A 84 -22.78 18.59 3.01
C GLY A 84 -21.46 18.47 3.79
N CYS A 85 -20.70 17.37 3.62
CA CYS A 85 -19.40 17.15 4.25
C CYS A 85 -18.29 17.68 3.34
N GLN A 86 -17.63 18.78 3.71
CA GLN A 86 -16.45 19.29 3.01
C GLN A 86 -15.26 18.35 3.23
N VAL A 87 -14.54 18.03 2.17
CA VAL A 87 -13.39 17.11 2.21
C VAL A 87 -12.09 17.90 2.30
N ASN A 88 -11.36 17.70 3.39
CA ASN A 88 -10.01 18.23 3.56
C ASN A 88 -9.02 17.05 3.49
N VAL A 89 -8.16 17.03 2.48
CA VAL A 89 -7.19 15.95 2.31
C VAL A 89 -5.77 16.40 2.63
N THR A 90 -5.03 15.54 3.31
CA THR A 90 -3.57 15.62 3.45
C THR A 90 -2.97 14.40 2.74
N ILE A 91 -2.07 14.65 1.80
CA ILE A 91 -1.38 13.58 1.08
C ILE A 91 -0.32 12.96 1.99
N GLY A 92 -0.40 11.65 2.18
CA GLY A 92 0.67 10.84 2.75
C GLY A 92 1.50 10.21 1.62
N ASN A 93 2.81 10.37 1.70
CA ASN A 93 3.70 9.88 0.62
C ASN A 93 4.25 8.48 0.91
N THR A 94 4.14 8.03 2.15
CA THR A 94 4.58 6.69 2.60
C THR A 94 3.67 6.18 3.70
N SER A 95 3.60 4.85 3.87
CA SER A 95 2.90 4.21 4.98
C SER A 95 3.37 4.73 6.36
N ASP A 96 4.66 4.98 6.53
CA ASP A 96 5.22 5.52 7.78
C ASP A 96 4.78 6.95 8.06
N GLU A 97 4.67 7.78 7.02
CA GLU A 97 4.12 9.13 7.14
C GLU A 97 2.65 9.10 7.53
N MET A 98 1.84 8.24 6.91
CA MET A 98 0.42 8.08 7.25
C MET A 98 0.22 7.65 8.70
N VAL A 99 0.99 6.67 9.19
CA VAL A 99 0.97 6.26 10.60
C VAL A 99 1.34 7.43 11.52
N THR A 100 2.34 8.23 11.15
CA THR A 100 2.77 9.39 11.92
C THR A 100 1.69 10.47 11.97
N LEU A 101 1.05 10.77 10.86
CA LEU A 101 -0.03 11.74 10.76
C LEU A 101 -1.25 11.31 11.59
N MET A 102 -1.64 10.03 11.53
CA MET A 102 -2.77 9.51 12.32
C MET A 102 -2.56 9.65 13.81
N LYS A 103 -1.34 9.45 14.33
CA LYS A 103 -1.00 9.63 15.76
C LYS A 103 -1.26 11.03 16.26
N THR A 104 -1.29 12.04 15.40
CA THR A 104 -1.61 13.43 15.79
C THR A 104 -3.04 13.59 16.30
N GLY A 105 -3.96 12.70 15.90
CA GLY A 105 -5.38 12.77 16.23
C GLY A 105 -6.14 13.93 15.58
N ASN A 106 -5.60 14.48 14.50
CA ASN A 106 -6.22 15.60 13.77
C ASN A 106 -7.06 15.16 12.58
N PHE A 107 -7.05 13.88 12.23
CA PHE A 107 -7.70 13.31 11.07
C PHE A 107 -8.85 12.38 11.46
N ASP A 108 -9.85 12.30 10.59
CA ASP A 108 -11.03 11.45 10.77
C ASP A 108 -10.87 10.10 10.10
N GLY A 109 -10.10 10.03 9.01
CA GLY A 109 -9.84 8.80 8.30
C GLY A 109 -8.50 8.78 7.56
N VAL A 110 -8.09 7.57 7.18
CA VAL A 110 -6.86 7.32 6.41
C VAL A 110 -7.09 6.21 5.41
N SER A 111 -6.49 6.34 4.22
CA SER A 111 -6.34 5.28 3.24
C SER A 111 -4.96 4.65 3.44
N ALA A 112 -4.90 3.47 4.04
CA ALA A 112 -3.64 2.84 4.42
C ALA A 112 -3.42 1.50 3.73
N SER A 113 -2.17 1.24 3.33
CA SER A 113 -1.74 -0.07 2.82
C SER A 113 -1.52 -1.07 3.96
N GLY A 114 -1.53 -2.37 3.66
CA GLY A 114 -1.51 -3.42 4.66
C GLY A 114 -0.29 -3.45 5.57
N ASP A 115 0.84 -2.88 5.15
CA ASP A 115 2.04 -2.71 5.99
C ASP A 115 1.87 -1.66 7.09
N ALA A 116 0.85 -0.81 7.00
CA ALA A 116 0.51 0.20 8.00
C ALA A 116 -0.72 -0.15 8.85
N THR A 117 -1.69 -0.90 8.30
CA THR A 117 -3.00 -1.09 8.91
C THR A 117 -2.94 -1.73 10.30
N LEU A 118 -2.21 -2.83 10.47
CA LEU A 118 -2.09 -3.48 11.77
C LEU A 118 -1.33 -2.63 12.80
N ARG A 119 -0.43 -1.75 12.35
CA ARG A 119 0.25 -0.78 13.24
C ARG A 119 -0.74 0.25 13.78
N LEU A 120 -1.65 0.74 12.94
CA LEU A 120 -2.71 1.66 13.32
C LEU A 120 -3.74 1.00 14.26
N ILE A 121 -4.06 -0.27 14.01
CA ILE A 121 -4.96 -1.06 14.87
C ILE A 121 -4.30 -1.29 16.23
N ALA A 122 -3.06 -1.81 16.24
CA ALA A 122 -2.33 -2.13 17.47
C ALA A 122 -2.05 -0.90 18.34
N SER A 123 -1.84 0.28 17.73
CA SER A 123 -1.66 1.54 18.46
C SER A 123 -2.97 2.15 18.96
N GLY A 124 -4.13 1.64 18.54
CA GLY A 124 -5.43 2.19 18.85
C GLY A 124 -5.71 3.54 18.17
N ASP A 125 -5.00 3.87 17.09
CA ASP A 125 -5.21 5.10 16.32
C ASP A 125 -6.42 5.02 15.39
N VAL A 126 -6.89 3.81 15.08
CA VAL A 126 -8.11 3.54 14.31
C VAL A 126 -9.12 2.76 15.14
N ALA A 127 -10.38 2.89 14.78
CA ALA A 127 -11.51 2.23 15.45
C ALA A 127 -12.09 1.10 14.58
N PRO A 128 -12.77 0.13 15.18
CA PRO A 128 -13.59 -0.84 14.44
C PRO A 128 -14.62 -0.16 13.54
N VAL A 129 -14.86 -0.75 12.38
CA VAL A 129 -15.83 -0.28 11.37
C VAL A 129 -17.03 -1.22 11.33
N ASN A 130 -18.22 -0.65 11.48
CA ASN A 130 -19.46 -1.38 11.21
C ASN A 130 -19.72 -1.38 9.70
N VAL A 131 -19.37 -2.46 9.04
CA VAL A 131 -19.50 -2.61 7.57
C VAL A 131 -20.95 -2.59 7.09
N ASP A 132 -21.93 -2.88 7.96
CA ASP A 132 -23.36 -2.77 7.63
C ASP A 132 -23.81 -1.33 7.40
N LEU A 133 -23.02 -0.35 7.85
CA LEU A 133 -23.24 1.07 7.61
C LEU A 133 -22.62 1.58 6.31
N VAL A 134 -21.96 0.69 5.56
CA VAL A 134 -21.35 0.95 4.26
C VAL A 134 -22.00 0.03 3.22
N PRO A 135 -23.19 0.38 2.67
CA PRO A 135 -23.95 -0.48 1.77
C PRO A 135 -23.15 -1.05 0.61
N ASN A 136 -22.24 -0.25 0.02
CA ASN A 136 -21.39 -0.68 -1.07
C ASN A 136 -20.34 -1.74 -0.66
N TYR A 137 -20.11 -1.96 0.64
CA TYR A 137 -19.27 -3.06 1.11
C TYR A 137 -19.78 -4.42 0.67
N ALA A 138 -21.11 -4.58 0.50
CA ALA A 138 -21.69 -5.81 -0.01
C ALA A 138 -21.12 -6.22 -1.37
N GLU A 139 -20.75 -5.24 -2.20
CA GLU A 139 -20.28 -5.40 -3.57
C GLU A 139 -18.75 -5.53 -3.69
N ILE A 140 -18.01 -5.38 -2.60
CA ILE A 140 -16.56 -5.59 -2.58
C ILE A 140 -16.24 -7.05 -2.92
N PHE A 141 -15.21 -7.27 -3.74
CA PHE A 141 -14.74 -8.61 -4.08
C PHE A 141 -14.48 -9.45 -2.82
N PRO A 142 -14.97 -10.71 -2.75
CA PRO A 142 -14.79 -11.54 -1.56
C PRO A 142 -13.32 -11.71 -1.14
N GLY A 143 -12.40 -11.79 -2.09
CA GLY A 143 -10.97 -11.91 -1.82
C GLY A 143 -10.30 -10.67 -1.19
N LEU A 144 -11.02 -9.57 -0.99
CA LEU A 144 -10.55 -8.37 -0.29
C LEU A 144 -11.17 -8.20 1.10
N LYS A 145 -12.28 -8.88 1.35
CA LYS A 145 -12.93 -8.90 2.66
C LYS A 145 -12.18 -9.84 3.60
N ASP A 146 -12.27 -9.56 4.88
CA ASP A 146 -11.73 -10.44 5.95
C ASP A 146 -10.23 -10.77 5.82
N GLN A 147 -9.46 -9.89 5.19
CA GLN A 147 -8.02 -10.07 5.06
C GLN A 147 -7.31 -9.75 6.38
N PRO A 148 -6.19 -10.45 6.72
CA PRO A 148 -5.47 -10.22 7.98
C PRO A 148 -5.04 -8.79 8.22
N HIS A 149 -4.81 -8.01 7.16
CA HIS A 149 -4.40 -6.61 7.26
C HIS A 149 -5.57 -5.65 7.54
N ASN A 150 -6.83 -6.05 7.37
CA ASN A 150 -7.99 -5.19 7.60
C ASN A 150 -9.00 -5.75 8.62
N THR A 151 -8.81 -6.99 9.06
CA THR A 151 -9.72 -7.70 9.97
C THR A 151 -8.91 -8.43 11.03
N VAL A 152 -9.14 -8.10 12.29
CA VAL A 152 -8.46 -8.71 13.46
C VAL A 152 -9.51 -9.32 14.37
N ASP A 153 -9.35 -10.59 14.74
CA ASP A 153 -10.30 -11.34 15.60
C ASP A 153 -11.76 -11.28 15.10
N GLY A 154 -11.95 -11.25 13.78
CA GLY A 154 -13.27 -11.15 13.13
C GLY A 154 -13.89 -9.75 13.17
N VAL A 155 -13.15 -8.74 13.61
CA VAL A 155 -13.57 -7.34 13.63
C VAL A 155 -12.95 -6.59 12.48
N HIS A 156 -13.78 -5.91 11.68
CA HIS A 156 -13.34 -5.08 10.57
C HIS A 156 -12.82 -3.73 11.07
N TYR A 157 -11.71 -3.28 10.50
CA TYR A 157 -11.10 -1.97 10.81
C TYR A 157 -11.05 -1.03 9.61
N GLY A 158 -11.64 -1.44 8.48
CA GLY A 158 -11.73 -0.57 7.34
C GLY A 158 -12.41 -1.20 6.12
N ILE A 159 -12.51 -0.40 5.07
CA ILE A 159 -13.18 -0.73 3.81
C ILE A 159 -12.11 -0.82 2.71
N PRO A 160 -11.92 -1.99 2.07
CA PRO A 160 -11.00 -2.13 0.95
C PRO A 160 -11.37 -1.18 -0.20
N HIS A 161 -10.35 -0.54 -0.79
CA HIS A 161 -10.52 0.48 -1.83
C HIS A 161 -10.10 0.01 -3.21
N GLY A 162 -8.95 -0.65 -3.29
CA GLY A 162 -8.37 -1.18 -4.51
C GLY A 162 -7.23 -2.13 -4.20
N ARG A 163 -6.63 -2.68 -5.24
CA ARG A 163 -5.51 -3.60 -5.11
C ARG A 163 -4.58 -3.58 -6.32
N GLY A 164 -3.33 -3.94 -6.10
CA GLY A 164 -2.34 -4.13 -7.14
C GLY A 164 -1.28 -5.16 -6.76
N ALA A 165 -0.62 -5.72 -7.77
CA ALA A 165 0.53 -6.61 -7.59
C ALA A 165 1.84 -5.84 -7.82
N ASN A 166 2.89 -6.23 -7.10
CA ASN A 166 4.25 -5.87 -7.45
C ASN A 166 4.71 -6.78 -8.59
N LEU A 167 5.11 -6.19 -9.70
CA LEU A 167 5.43 -6.92 -10.92
C LEU A 167 6.94 -6.86 -11.21
N LEU A 168 7.39 -7.79 -12.02
CA LEU A 168 8.72 -7.76 -12.62
C LEU A 168 8.62 -7.07 -13.98
N MET A 169 9.26 -5.91 -14.11
CA MET A 169 9.32 -5.15 -15.37
C MET A 169 10.72 -5.20 -15.98
N TRP A 170 10.76 -5.18 -17.31
CA TRP A 170 12.03 -5.06 -18.03
C TRP A 170 11.88 -4.29 -19.34
N ARG A 171 12.99 -3.73 -19.82
CA ARG A 171 13.10 -3.17 -21.16
C ARG A 171 13.31 -4.30 -22.17
N THR A 172 12.41 -4.41 -23.16
CA THR A 172 12.44 -5.49 -24.15
C THR A 172 13.56 -5.33 -25.18
N ASP A 173 14.11 -4.14 -25.32
CA ASP A 173 15.25 -3.83 -26.20
C ASP A 173 16.62 -4.07 -25.54
N GLU A 174 16.67 -4.25 -24.22
CA GLU A 174 17.91 -4.41 -23.45
C GLU A 174 18.03 -5.78 -22.79
N VAL A 175 16.91 -6.37 -22.36
CA VAL A 175 16.89 -7.61 -21.55
C VAL A 175 16.49 -8.81 -22.42
N ASN A 176 17.42 -9.75 -22.56
CA ASN A 176 17.23 -10.98 -23.32
C ASN A 176 18.01 -12.13 -22.66
N PRO A 177 17.41 -13.32 -22.39
CA PRO A 177 16.02 -13.68 -22.65
C PRO A 177 15.03 -12.90 -21.77
N GLU A 178 13.74 -12.89 -22.18
CA GLU A 178 12.66 -12.33 -21.35
C GLU A 178 12.62 -13.07 -20.01
N PRO A 179 12.61 -12.35 -18.85
CA PRO A 179 12.61 -12.99 -17.54
C PRO A 179 11.20 -13.54 -17.20
N ASP A 180 11.16 -14.64 -16.45
CA ASP A 180 9.93 -15.23 -15.92
C ASP A 180 9.93 -15.40 -14.40
N SER A 181 10.98 -14.90 -13.74
CA SER A 181 11.29 -15.16 -12.32
C SER A 181 11.91 -13.95 -11.65
N TRP A 182 11.60 -13.76 -10.37
CA TRP A 182 12.31 -12.81 -9.50
C TRP A 182 13.83 -13.10 -9.43
N GLY A 183 14.26 -14.31 -9.76
CA GLY A 183 15.68 -14.62 -9.88
C GLY A 183 16.46 -13.65 -10.77
N ALA A 184 15.81 -13.02 -11.75
CA ALA A 184 16.44 -12.04 -12.63
C ALA A 184 16.97 -10.80 -11.90
N VAL A 185 16.31 -10.38 -10.79
CA VAL A 185 16.73 -9.24 -9.98
C VAL A 185 17.63 -9.65 -8.80
N PHE A 186 17.68 -10.94 -8.47
CA PHE A 186 18.49 -11.46 -7.34
C PHE A 186 19.79 -12.17 -7.77
N ASP A 187 20.00 -12.45 -9.07
CA ASP A 187 21.21 -13.11 -9.55
C ASP A 187 22.44 -12.22 -9.35
N PRO A 188 23.41 -12.59 -8.49
CA PRO A 188 24.62 -11.81 -8.25
C PRO A 188 25.50 -11.65 -9.50
N ASN A 189 25.32 -12.53 -10.51
CA ASN A 189 26.03 -12.47 -11.78
C ASN A 189 25.24 -11.74 -12.86
N SER A 190 24.16 -11.05 -12.51
CA SER A 190 23.34 -10.31 -13.47
C SER A 190 24.17 -9.38 -14.34
N PRO A 191 24.03 -9.45 -15.68
CA PRO A 191 24.70 -8.52 -16.59
C PRO A 191 24.14 -7.08 -16.47
N TYR A 192 23.06 -6.90 -15.74
CA TYR A 192 22.35 -5.63 -15.55
C TYR A 192 22.74 -4.93 -14.25
N LYS A 193 23.91 -5.25 -13.69
CA LYS A 193 24.41 -4.61 -12.47
C LYS A 193 24.41 -3.10 -12.56
N GLY A 194 23.81 -2.43 -11.55
CA GLY A 194 23.66 -0.99 -11.50
C GLY A 194 22.52 -0.44 -12.37
N LYS A 195 21.70 -1.34 -12.99
CA LYS A 195 20.53 -0.99 -13.80
C LYS A 195 19.24 -1.68 -13.33
N ILE A 196 19.23 -2.20 -12.11
CA ILE A 196 18.07 -2.85 -11.50
C ILE A 196 17.40 -1.87 -10.55
N THR A 197 16.07 -1.82 -10.56
CA THR A 197 15.27 -1.06 -9.59
C THR A 197 14.70 -1.96 -8.52
N ALA A 198 14.52 -1.41 -7.32
CA ALA A 198 13.83 -2.08 -6.22
C ALA A 198 12.96 -1.08 -5.45
N TYR A 199 11.84 -1.56 -4.87
CA TYR A 199 10.96 -0.72 -4.07
C TYR A 199 11.64 -0.27 -2.77
N ASP A 200 11.59 1.02 -2.47
CA ASP A 200 12.24 1.63 -1.30
C ASP A 200 11.36 1.60 -0.06
N SER A 201 11.18 0.43 0.49
CA SER A 201 10.43 0.24 1.74
C SER A 201 10.92 -1.00 2.48
N PRO A 202 10.88 -1.02 3.84
CA PRO A 202 11.15 -2.24 4.62
C PRO A 202 10.31 -3.44 4.18
N ILE A 203 9.10 -3.22 3.68
CA ILE A 203 8.22 -4.30 3.23
C ILE A 203 8.79 -5.10 2.05
N TYR A 204 9.76 -4.54 1.31
CA TYR A 204 10.46 -5.24 0.23
C TYR A 204 11.24 -6.47 0.71
N ILE A 205 11.49 -6.62 2.02
CA ILE A 205 12.06 -7.84 2.59
C ILE A 205 11.13 -9.05 2.33
N ALA A 206 9.82 -8.82 2.27
CA ALA A 206 8.86 -9.86 1.93
C ALA A 206 8.99 -10.37 0.48
N ASP A 207 9.41 -9.52 -0.46
CA ASP A 207 9.67 -9.94 -1.85
C ASP A 207 10.85 -10.94 -1.92
N ALA A 208 11.91 -10.67 -1.15
CA ALA A 208 13.03 -11.60 -1.01
C ALA A 208 12.60 -12.90 -0.30
N ALA A 209 11.80 -12.80 0.77
CA ALA A 209 11.27 -13.95 1.48
C ALA A 209 10.37 -14.81 0.60
N LEU A 210 9.49 -14.20 -0.22
CA LEU A 210 8.65 -14.90 -1.18
C LEU A 210 9.49 -15.66 -2.22
N TYR A 211 10.54 -15.04 -2.76
CA TYR A 211 11.45 -15.70 -3.66
C TYR A 211 12.15 -16.91 -2.99
N LEU A 212 12.64 -16.74 -1.75
CA LEU A 212 13.26 -17.81 -0.96
C LEU A 212 12.27 -18.93 -0.62
N MET A 213 11.02 -18.59 -0.29
CA MET A 213 9.95 -19.56 -0.03
C MET A 213 9.77 -20.54 -1.20
N LYS A 214 9.95 -20.09 -2.42
CA LYS A 214 9.81 -20.90 -3.65
C LYS A 214 11.12 -21.57 -4.07
N THR A 215 12.27 -20.99 -3.77
CA THR A 215 13.57 -21.46 -4.27
C THR A 215 14.42 -22.18 -3.23
N GLN A 216 14.15 -21.96 -1.94
CA GLN A 216 14.84 -22.60 -0.82
C GLN A 216 13.86 -23.23 0.19
N PRO A 217 13.17 -24.33 -0.16
CA PRO A 217 12.15 -24.95 0.70
C PRO A 217 12.65 -25.37 2.07
N SER A 218 13.98 -25.55 2.25
CA SER A 218 14.58 -25.87 3.54
C SER A 218 14.47 -24.76 4.60
N LEU A 219 14.12 -23.54 4.18
CA LEU A 219 13.82 -22.43 5.10
C LEU A 219 12.41 -22.53 5.70
N GLU A 220 11.55 -23.40 5.17
CA GLU A 220 10.18 -23.61 5.65
C GLU A 220 9.35 -22.33 5.79
N ILE A 221 9.61 -21.32 4.94
CA ILE A 221 8.82 -20.08 4.90
C ILE A 221 7.43 -20.43 4.38
N THR A 222 6.40 -20.15 5.16
CA THR A 222 4.98 -20.36 4.81
C THR A 222 4.24 -19.05 4.50
N ASN A 223 4.73 -17.94 5.09
CA ASN A 223 4.19 -16.60 4.88
C ASN A 223 5.37 -15.61 4.78
N PRO A 224 5.49 -14.81 3.72
CA PRO A 224 6.61 -13.90 3.52
C PRO A 224 6.67 -12.73 4.53
N TYR A 225 5.60 -12.51 5.31
CA TYR A 225 5.54 -11.47 6.35
C TYR A 225 5.76 -12.01 7.76
N GLU A 226 5.81 -13.32 7.94
CA GLU A 226 5.91 -14.00 9.24
C GLU A 226 7.23 -14.77 9.32
N LEU A 227 8.33 -14.05 9.42
CA LEU A 227 9.67 -14.61 9.37
C LEU A 227 10.26 -14.75 10.77
N ASP A 228 10.67 -15.95 11.14
CA ASP A 228 11.54 -16.13 12.29
C ASP A 228 12.97 -15.59 12.01
N GLU A 229 13.87 -15.72 12.98
CA GLU A 229 15.21 -15.14 12.88
C GLU A 229 16.01 -15.70 11.69
N ASP A 230 15.98 -17.01 11.45
CA ASP A 230 16.76 -17.65 10.39
C ASP A 230 16.16 -17.29 9.00
N GLN A 231 14.86 -17.32 8.87
CA GLN A 231 14.12 -16.94 7.66
C GLN A 231 14.34 -15.46 7.31
N PHE A 232 14.24 -14.59 8.31
CA PHE A 232 14.47 -13.16 8.17
C PHE A 232 15.92 -12.86 7.76
N ASN A 233 16.89 -13.45 8.45
CA ASN A 233 18.30 -13.26 8.12
C ASN A 233 18.62 -13.72 6.70
N ALA A 234 18.03 -14.82 6.23
CA ALA A 234 18.20 -15.29 4.86
C ALA A 234 17.66 -14.28 3.83
N ALA A 235 16.49 -13.68 4.08
CA ALA A 235 15.91 -12.64 3.22
C ALA A 235 16.75 -11.37 3.21
N VAL A 236 17.22 -10.94 4.39
CA VAL A 236 18.09 -9.76 4.54
C VAL A 236 19.43 -9.97 3.83
N ASP A 237 20.04 -11.15 3.95
CA ASP A 237 21.31 -11.50 3.30
C ASP A 237 21.16 -11.50 1.78
N LEU A 238 20.04 -11.99 1.25
CA LEU A 238 19.73 -11.93 -0.18
C LEU A 238 19.66 -10.49 -0.67
N LEU A 239 19.00 -9.60 0.07
CA LEU A 239 18.89 -8.18 -0.28
C LEU A 239 20.24 -7.44 -0.13
N LYS A 240 21.06 -7.78 0.87
CA LYS A 240 22.43 -7.24 0.98
C LYS A 240 23.31 -7.65 -0.23
N GLN A 241 23.13 -8.86 -0.75
CA GLN A 241 23.78 -9.28 -2.00
C GLN A 241 23.22 -8.51 -3.21
N GLN A 242 21.89 -8.37 -3.31
CA GLN A 242 21.23 -7.62 -4.36
C GLN A 242 21.64 -6.13 -4.39
N ARG A 243 21.98 -5.55 -3.22
CA ARG A 243 22.35 -4.13 -3.10
C ARG A 243 23.35 -3.67 -4.16
N SER A 244 24.33 -4.53 -4.50
CA SER A 244 25.35 -4.23 -5.50
C SER A 244 24.82 -4.18 -6.94
N LEU A 245 23.63 -4.70 -7.19
CA LEU A 245 22.97 -4.75 -8.49
C LEU A 245 22.05 -3.56 -8.70
N ILE A 246 21.58 -2.94 -7.59
CA ILE A 246 20.59 -1.87 -7.62
C ILE A 246 21.23 -0.57 -8.08
N GLY A 247 20.62 0.01 -9.12
CA GLY A 247 20.93 1.36 -9.60
C GLY A 247 20.03 2.41 -8.98
N GLU A 248 18.77 2.05 -8.71
CA GLU A 248 17.77 2.97 -8.17
C GLU A 248 16.83 2.26 -7.18
N TYR A 249 16.68 2.85 -5.99
CA TYR A 249 15.58 2.54 -5.08
C TYR A 249 14.47 3.59 -5.27
N TRP A 250 13.23 3.14 -5.44
CA TRP A 250 12.09 4.01 -5.69
C TRP A 250 10.92 3.76 -4.73
N SER A 251 10.28 4.82 -4.30
CA SER A 251 8.99 4.81 -3.62
C SER A 251 8.00 5.76 -4.29
N ASP A 252 8.50 6.67 -5.12
CA ASP A 252 7.75 7.55 -5.99
C ASP A 252 7.76 6.96 -7.42
N TYR A 253 6.57 6.70 -7.97
CA TYR A 253 6.40 6.09 -9.30
C TYR A 253 7.07 6.89 -10.41
N THR A 254 7.11 8.23 -10.29
CA THR A 254 7.74 9.09 -11.31
C THR A 254 9.24 8.88 -11.39
N LYS A 255 9.86 8.51 -10.27
CA LYS A 255 11.29 8.20 -10.19
C LYS A 255 11.62 6.92 -10.96
N GLU A 256 10.81 5.87 -10.80
CA GLU A 256 10.98 4.64 -11.58
C GLU A 256 10.70 4.87 -13.05
N GLN A 257 9.59 5.56 -13.39
CA GLN A 257 9.27 5.93 -14.77
C GLN A 257 10.45 6.65 -15.44
N ALA A 258 11.04 7.66 -14.77
CA ALA A 258 12.18 8.40 -15.31
C ALA A 258 13.42 7.51 -15.49
N ALA A 259 13.69 6.59 -14.56
CA ALA A 259 14.84 5.69 -14.64
C ALA A 259 14.75 4.74 -15.86
N PHE A 260 13.55 4.17 -16.12
CA PHE A 260 13.32 3.32 -17.28
C PHE A 260 13.25 4.10 -18.59
N ALA A 261 12.57 5.24 -18.63
CA ALA A 261 12.50 6.09 -19.82
C ALA A 261 13.88 6.60 -20.25
N GLY A 262 14.74 6.95 -19.29
CA GLY A 262 16.12 7.39 -19.53
C GLY A 262 17.11 6.28 -19.83
N GLY A 263 16.73 4.99 -19.70
CA GLY A 263 17.61 3.83 -19.89
C GLY A 263 18.63 3.64 -18.76
N ASN A 264 18.50 4.35 -17.65
CA ASN A 264 19.33 4.17 -16.45
C ASN A 264 18.99 2.84 -15.74
N SER A 265 17.76 2.40 -15.87
CA SER A 265 17.28 1.11 -15.37
C SER A 265 16.65 0.31 -16.50
N VAL A 266 16.80 -1.01 -16.46
CA VAL A 266 16.33 -1.92 -17.52
C VAL A 266 15.54 -3.11 -17.00
N LEU A 267 15.58 -3.35 -15.68
CA LEU A 267 14.96 -4.49 -15.01
C LEU A 267 14.61 -4.08 -13.56
N GLY A 268 13.50 -4.56 -13.01
CA GLY A 268 13.19 -4.29 -11.59
C GLY A 268 11.75 -4.52 -11.21
N THR A 269 11.44 -4.11 -9.98
CA THR A 269 10.06 -4.13 -9.46
C THR A 269 9.27 -2.95 -10.00
N THR A 270 7.98 -3.15 -10.24
CA THR A 270 7.10 -2.08 -10.73
C THR A 270 5.65 -2.30 -10.31
N TRP A 271 4.81 -1.30 -10.56
CA TRP A 271 3.37 -1.41 -10.58
C TRP A 271 2.82 -1.31 -12.01
N GLN A 272 1.68 -1.94 -12.27
CA GLN A 272 1.09 -1.97 -13.61
C GLN A 272 0.90 -0.56 -14.21
N VAL A 273 0.51 0.41 -13.39
CA VAL A 273 0.35 1.82 -13.84
C VAL A 273 1.64 2.40 -14.41
N ILE A 274 2.79 2.08 -13.83
CA ILE A 274 4.11 2.57 -14.31
C ILE A 274 4.41 1.97 -15.68
N THR A 275 4.15 0.67 -15.85
CA THR A 275 4.28 0.00 -17.15
C THR A 275 3.40 0.67 -18.20
N ASN A 276 2.13 0.93 -17.88
CA ASN A 276 1.18 1.58 -18.80
C ASN A 276 1.63 3.01 -19.19
N LEU A 277 2.18 3.78 -18.25
CA LEU A 277 2.70 5.12 -18.51
C LEU A 277 3.92 5.08 -19.43
N LEU A 278 4.85 4.14 -19.20
CA LEU A 278 6.03 3.95 -20.03
C LEU A 278 5.65 3.49 -21.45
N GLU A 279 4.68 2.57 -21.60
CA GLU A 279 4.16 2.15 -22.89
C GLU A 279 3.50 3.30 -23.67
N ALA A 280 2.72 4.15 -22.95
CA ALA A 280 2.12 5.35 -23.54
C ALA A 280 3.18 6.33 -24.06
N ASP A 281 4.32 6.41 -23.39
CA ASP A 281 5.51 7.18 -23.79
C ASP A 281 6.38 6.46 -24.83
N LYS A 282 5.94 5.26 -25.29
CA LYS A 282 6.63 4.42 -26.28
C LYS A 282 7.98 3.90 -25.81
N VAL A 283 8.17 3.77 -24.52
CA VAL A 283 9.31 3.05 -23.94
C VAL A 283 9.05 1.56 -24.09
N PRO A 284 9.99 0.78 -24.66
CA PRO A 284 9.75 -0.65 -24.92
C PRO A 284 9.90 -1.46 -23.62
N VAL A 285 8.85 -1.54 -22.82
CA VAL A 285 8.80 -2.30 -21.58
C VAL A 285 7.76 -3.41 -21.65
N LYS A 286 7.91 -4.39 -20.78
CA LYS A 286 6.90 -5.40 -20.42
C LYS A 286 6.97 -5.62 -18.91
N ALA A 287 5.85 -6.01 -18.32
CA ALA A 287 5.78 -6.47 -16.95
C ALA A 287 5.01 -7.79 -16.86
N ILE A 288 5.34 -8.61 -15.86
CA ILE A 288 4.68 -9.88 -15.58
C ILE A 288 4.51 -10.07 -14.08
N LEU A 289 3.55 -10.92 -13.74
CA LEU A 289 3.54 -11.62 -12.47
C LEU A 289 4.52 -12.79 -12.56
N PRO A 290 5.64 -12.83 -11.81
CA PRO A 290 6.62 -13.91 -11.92
C PRO A 290 6.06 -15.26 -11.47
N LYS A 291 6.70 -16.34 -11.88
CA LYS A 291 6.27 -17.71 -11.58
C LYS A 291 6.27 -18.07 -10.08
N GLU A 292 7.01 -17.34 -9.29
CA GLU A 292 7.00 -17.48 -7.84
C GLU A 292 5.76 -16.82 -7.18
N GLY A 293 4.98 -16.07 -7.94
CA GLY A 293 3.97 -15.14 -7.47
C GLY A 293 4.60 -13.79 -7.12
N ALA A 294 3.86 -12.92 -6.47
CA ALA A 294 4.32 -11.61 -6.08
C ALA A 294 3.76 -11.19 -4.72
N THR A 295 4.38 -10.21 -4.08
CA THR A 295 3.73 -9.39 -3.09
C THR A 295 2.82 -8.38 -3.78
N GLY A 296 1.92 -7.76 -3.03
CA GLY A 296 1.02 -6.75 -3.57
C GLY A 296 0.38 -5.95 -2.46
N TRP A 297 -0.40 -4.97 -2.82
CA TRP A 297 -1.06 -4.08 -1.90
C TRP A 297 -2.58 -4.10 -2.08
N SER A 298 -3.27 -3.85 -0.99
CA SER A 298 -4.71 -3.59 -0.97
C SER A 298 -4.95 -2.49 0.05
N ASP A 299 -5.29 -1.31 -0.43
CA ASP A 299 -5.48 -0.16 0.42
C ASP A 299 -6.85 -0.17 1.08
N THR A 300 -6.89 0.32 2.30
CA THR A 300 -8.07 0.23 3.16
C THR A 300 -8.39 1.59 3.76
N TRP A 301 -9.61 2.09 3.56
CA TRP A 301 -10.11 3.26 4.27
C TRP A 301 -10.45 2.91 5.70
N MET A 302 -9.78 3.54 6.65
CA MET A 302 -9.93 3.33 8.08
C MET A 302 -10.43 4.59 8.76
N ILE A 303 -11.21 4.44 9.84
CA ILE A 303 -11.70 5.54 10.65
C ILE A 303 -10.80 5.74 11.88
N SER A 304 -10.45 6.99 12.18
CA SER A 304 -9.71 7.34 13.39
C SER A 304 -10.51 7.00 14.66
N SER A 305 -9.84 6.45 15.67
CA SER A 305 -10.45 6.29 17.01
C SER A 305 -10.78 7.64 17.68
N LYS A 306 -10.25 8.75 17.14
CA LYS A 306 -10.46 10.13 17.60
C LYS A 306 -11.23 10.96 16.57
N ALA A 307 -11.91 10.33 15.62
CA ALA A 307 -12.66 11.01 14.56
C ALA A 307 -13.67 12.00 15.17
N LYS A 308 -13.60 13.24 14.71
CA LYS A 308 -14.55 14.28 15.09
C LYS A 308 -15.78 14.30 14.18
N HIS A 309 -15.64 13.74 13.00
CA HIS A 309 -16.65 13.73 11.94
C HIS A 309 -16.95 12.29 11.49
N PRO A 310 -17.37 11.38 12.42
CA PRO A 310 -17.54 9.97 12.11
C PRO A 310 -18.65 9.70 11.07
N ASN A 311 -19.74 10.47 11.06
CA ASN A 311 -20.79 10.25 10.05
C ASN A 311 -20.29 10.65 8.66
N CYS A 312 -19.59 11.77 8.50
CA CYS A 312 -18.97 12.16 7.24
C CYS A 312 -17.93 11.12 6.79
N THR A 313 -17.19 10.50 7.72
CA THR A 313 -16.22 9.45 7.40
C THR A 313 -16.92 8.18 6.87
N TYR A 314 -18.00 7.74 7.50
CA TYR A 314 -18.80 6.60 7.00
C TYR A 314 -19.43 6.89 5.63
N MET A 315 -19.95 8.12 5.43
CA MET A 315 -20.47 8.55 4.14
C MET A 315 -19.37 8.55 3.06
N TRP A 316 -18.14 8.96 3.42
CA TRP A 316 -16.99 8.92 2.53
C TRP A 316 -16.63 7.48 2.16
N MET A 317 -16.55 6.58 3.15
CA MET A 317 -16.23 5.18 2.92
C MET A 317 -17.22 4.51 1.97
N ASP A 318 -18.52 4.80 2.11
CA ASP A 318 -19.53 4.27 1.20
C ASP A 318 -19.44 4.90 -0.19
N TRP A 319 -19.19 6.19 -0.25
CA TRP A 319 -19.07 6.94 -1.50
C TRP A 319 -17.90 6.47 -2.35
N ILE A 320 -16.71 6.39 -1.76
CA ILE A 320 -15.47 6.12 -2.47
C ILE A 320 -15.41 4.69 -3.05
N VAL A 321 -16.16 3.76 -2.47
CA VAL A 321 -16.28 2.39 -2.95
C VAL A 321 -17.59 2.12 -3.69
N SER A 322 -18.39 3.16 -4.02
CA SER A 322 -19.53 2.99 -4.91
C SER A 322 -19.07 2.65 -6.33
N PRO A 323 -19.85 1.90 -7.12
CA PRO A 323 -19.38 1.39 -8.42
C PRO A 323 -18.80 2.46 -9.34
N GLU A 324 -19.51 3.56 -9.51
CA GLU A 324 -19.10 4.66 -10.40
C GLU A 324 -17.84 5.37 -9.90
N VAL A 325 -17.78 5.69 -8.60
CA VAL A 325 -16.65 6.44 -8.04
C VAL A 325 -15.41 5.55 -7.95
N ASN A 326 -15.57 4.31 -7.50
CA ASN A 326 -14.44 3.38 -7.41
C ASN A 326 -13.86 3.05 -8.78
N ALA A 327 -14.70 3.02 -9.85
CA ALA A 327 -14.22 2.93 -11.23
C ALA A 327 -13.37 4.13 -11.64
N GLN A 328 -13.82 5.35 -11.36
CA GLN A 328 -13.09 6.58 -11.69
C GLN A 328 -11.74 6.63 -10.97
N VAL A 329 -11.73 6.29 -9.68
CA VAL A 329 -10.49 6.26 -8.89
C VAL A 329 -9.53 5.20 -9.42
N ALA A 330 -10.03 3.99 -9.68
CA ALA A 330 -9.20 2.90 -10.20
C ALA A 330 -8.56 3.23 -11.55
N GLU A 331 -9.29 3.90 -12.45
CA GLU A 331 -8.74 4.35 -13.73
C GLU A 331 -7.73 5.48 -13.58
N TRP A 332 -8.00 6.42 -12.66
CA TRP A 332 -7.12 7.56 -12.43
C TRP A 332 -5.82 7.17 -11.74
N PHE A 333 -5.94 6.45 -10.64
CA PHE A 333 -4.79 6.00 -9.84
C PHE A 333 -4.01 4.89 -10.55
N GLY A 334 -4.72 3.99 -11.23
CA GLY A 334 -4.12 2.85 -11.95
C GLY A 334 -4.04 1.60 -11.08
N GLU A 335 -5.21 1.09 -10.67
CA GLU A 335 -5.36 -0.10 -9.82
C GLU A 335 -6.55 -0.96 -10.24
N ALA A 336 -6.64 -2.17 -9.70
CA ALA A 336 -7.88 -2.95 -9.77
C ALA A 336 -8.88 -2.40 -8.73
N PRO A 337 -10.12 -2.01 -9.12
CA PRO A 337 -11.12 -1.55 -8.19
C PRO A 337 -11.50 -2.63 -7.17
N ALA A 338 -11.88 -2.21 -5.96
CA ALA A 338 -12.36 -3.14 -4.94
C ALA A 338 -13.83 -3.55 -5.14
N ASN A 339 -14.66 -2.69 -5.73
CA ASN A 339 -16.05 -2.98 -5.97
C ASN A 339 -16.24 -3.79 -7.27
N SER A 340 -16.88 -4.96 -7.17
CA SER A 340 -17.07 -5.90 -8.28
C SER A 340 -17.92 -5.36 -9.42
N LYS A 341 -18.71 -4.32 -9.20
CA LYS A 341 -19.54 -3.66 -10.22
C LYS A 341 -18.81 -2.54 -10.95
N SER A 342 -17.68 -2.07 -10.43
CA SER A 342 -16.94 -0.93 -11.00
C SER A 342 -16.44 -1.20 -12.41
N CYS A 343 -16.18 -2.47 -12.77
CA CYS A 343 -15.75 -2.81 -14.12
C CYS A 343 -16.78 -2.46 -15.22
N ALA A 344 -18.07 -2.37 -14.87
CA ALA A 344 -19.11 -1.94 -15.81
C ALA A 344 -19.17 -0.41 -15.97
N GLU A 345 -18.56 0.33 -15.05
CA GLU A 345 -18.60 1.79 -14.96
C GLU A 345 -17.30 2.47 -15.43
N THR A 346 -16.26 1.68 -15.79
CA THR A 346 -14.99 2.22 -16.29
C THR A 346 -15.17 2.87 -17.66
N ALA A 347 -14.53 4.01 -17.87
CA ALA A 347 -14.55 4.72 -19.16
C ALA A 347 -13.74 3.96 -20.24
N ASP A 348 -12.63 3.37 -19.87
CA ASP A 348 -11.91 2.40 -20.72
C ASP A 348 -12.35 0.97 -20.35
N PRO A 349 -13.05 0.26 -21.25
CA PRO A 349 -13.55 -1.09 -20.98
C PRO A 349 -12.42 -2.12 -20.78
N LYS A 350 -11.16 -1.75 -21.04
CA LYS A 350 -9.99 -2.61 -20.80
C LYS A 350 -9.37 -2.44 -19.42
N THR A 351 -9.79 -1.46 -18.64
CA THR A 351 -9.21 -1.18 -17.32
C THR A 351 -9.18 -2.45 -16.46
N CYS A 352 -10.32 -3.12 -16.33
CA CYS A 352 -10.38 -4.33 -15.50
C CYS A 352 -9.58 -5.51 -16.06
N GLU A 353 -9.45 -5.63 -17.38
CA GLU A 353 -8.58 -6.62 -18.01
C GLU A 353 -7.09 -6.32 -17.73
N ILE A 354 -6.68 -5.05 -17.90
CA ILE A 354 -5.29 -4.60 -17.67
C ILE A 354 -4.85 -4.79 -16.22
N TYR A 355 -5.76 -4.51 -15.27
CA TYR A 355 -5.48 -4.62 -13.85
C TYR A 355 -5.95 -5.94 -13.24
N HIS A 356 -6.41 -6.91 -14.04
CA HIS A 356 -6.86 -8.23 -13.61
C HIS A 356 -7.99 -8.20 -12.55
N ALA A 357 -8.86 -7.18 -12.55
CA ALA A 357 -9.81 -6.95 -11.48
C ALA A 357 -10.72 -8.15 -11.18
N ASP A 358 -11.21 -8.84 -12.23
CA ASP A 358 -12.09 -10.01 -12.15
C ASP A 358 -11.32 -11.35 -12.12
N ASP A 359 -9.98 -11.31 -12.15
CA ASP A 359 -9.16 -12.52 -12.19
C ASP A 359 -8.69 -12.94 -10.80
N GLN A 360 -9.53 -13.71 -10.11
CA GLN A 360 -9.19 -14.23 -8.78
C GLN A 360 -7.96 -15.17 -8.83
N ALA A 361 -7.79 -15.95 -9.90
CA ALA A 361 -6.65 -16.86 -10.05
C ALA A 361 -5.31 -16.10 -10.17
N TYR A 362 -5.33 -14.90 -10.73
CA TYR A 362 -4.19 -13.99 -10.72
C TYR A 362 -3.88 -13.53 -9.29
N PHE A 363 -4.88 -13.04 -8.57
CA PHE A 363 -4.69 -12.53 -7.20
C PHE A 363 -4.46 -13.62 -6.15
N ASP A 364 -4.82 -14.86 -6.40
CA ASP A 364 -4.42 -16.01 -5.56
C ASP A 364 -2.90 -16.25 -5.52
N GLN A 365 -2.16 -15.63 -6.43
CA GLN A 365 -0.69 -15.66 -6.47
C GLN A 365 -0.07 -14.43 -5.83
N VAL A 366 -0.89 -13.49 -5.34
CA VAL A 366 -0.45 -12.21 -4.74
C VAL A 366 -0.59 -12.28 -3.23
N TRP A 367 0.51 -12.05 -2.53
CA TRP A 367 0.58 -11.92 -1.08
C TRP A 367 0.40 -10.45 -0.72
N TYR A 368 -0.78 -10.07 -0.23
CA TYR A 368 -1.02 -8.68 0.16
C TYR A 368 -0.13 -8.27 1.32
N TRP A 369 0.41 -7.07 1.25
CA TRP A 369 1.19 -6.48 2.32
C TRP A 369 0.45 -6.58 3.65
N THR A 370 1.15 -7.08 4.64
CA THR A 370 0.67 -7.23 6.00
C THR A 370 1.77 -6.78 6.92
N THR A 371 1.44 -6.03 7.96
CA THR A 371 2.43 -5.55 8.92
C THR A 371 3.08 -6.73 9.63
N PRO A 372 4.41 -6.94 9.52
CA PRO A 372 5.12 -7.95 10.29
C PRO A 372 4.97 -7.70 11.79
N GLN A 373 4.59 -8.73 12.52
CA GLN A 373 4.38 -8.70 13.96
C GLN A 373 5.26 -9.72 14.67
N ARG A 374 5.57 -9.48 15.95
CA ARG A 374 6.37 -10.42 16.76
C ARG A 374 5.61 -11.71 17.04
N ASP A 375 4.34 -11.61 17.35
CA ASP A 375 3.46 -12.76 17.48
C ASP A 375 3.02 -13.22 16.10
N CYS A 376 3.50 -14.38 15.68
CA CYS A 376 3.20 -14.91 14.35
C CYS A 376 1.72 -15.28 14.25
N LEU A 377 1.09 -15.03 13.12
CA LEU A 377 -0.32 -15.35 12.87
C LEU A 377 -0.56 -16.88 12.72
N ASP A 378 0.51 -17.65 12.57
CA ASP A 378 0.46 -19.11 12.35
C ASP A 378 0.70 -19.95 13.63
N ASP A 379 0.41 -19.40 14.80
CA ASP A 379 0.51 -20.07 16.11
C ASP A 379 1.94 -20.45 16.56
N ARG A 380 3.00 -19.99 15.88
CA ARG A 380 4.41 -20.17 16.33
C ARG A 380 4.76 -19.33 17.56
N GLY A 381 3.87 -18.40 17.96
CA GLY A 381 4.09 -17.47 19.06
C GLY A 381 5.07 -16.33 18.70
N GLU A 382 5.64 -15.70 19.72
CA GLU A 382 6.46 -14.48 19.61
C GLU A 382 7.87 -14.73 19.03
N VAL A 383 7.99 -15.43 17.90
CA VAL A 383 9.27 -15.74 17.26
C VAL A 383 9.51 -14.97 15.97
N CYS A 384 8.48 -14.31 15.43
CA CYS A 384 8.58 -13.54 14.21
C CYS A 384 9.25 -12.19 14.44
N LYS A 385 9.87 -11.67 13.38
CA LYS A 385 10.48 -10.33 13.37
C LYS A 385 9.44 -9.26 13.09
N ASP A 386 9.32 -8.29 14.00
CA ASP A 386 8.37 -7.19 13.88
C ASP A 386 8.81 -6.10 12.89
N TYR A 387 7.91 -5.18 12.56
CA TYR A 387 8.17 -4.12 11.59
C TYR A 387 9.31 -3.19 12.00
N SER A 388 9.60 -3.03 13.29
CA SER A 388 10.74 -2.21 13.74
C SER A 388 12.07 -2.86 13.42
N GLU A 389 12.16 -4.19 13.56
CA GLU A 389 13.33 -4.96 13.16
C GLU A 389 13.50 -4.95 11.63
N TRP A 390 12.38 -5.00 10.87
CA TRP A 390 12.42 -4.85 9.41
C TRP A 390 12.92 -3.47 8.99
N THR A 391 12.48 -2.40 9.64
CA THR A 391 12.94 -1.03 9.38
C THR A 391 14.44 -0.88 9.66
N GLN A 392 14.92 -1.46 10.76
CA GLN A 392 16.34 -1.44 11.08
C GLN A 392 17.17 -2.20 10.02
N ALA A 393 16.74 -3.42 9.65
CA ALA A 393 17.43 -4.21 8.63
C ALA A 393 17.40 -3.52 7.26
N TRP A 394 16.29 -2.87 6.89
CA TRP A 394 16.20 -2.10 5.65
C TRP A 394 17.23 -0.98 5.59
N THR A 395 17.41 -0.27 6.70
CA THR A 395 18.46 0.76 6.82
C THR A 395 19.85 0.16 6.59
N GLU A 396 20.13 -1.02 7.15
CA GLU A 396 21.41 -1.72 6.96
C GLU A 396 21.61 -2.24 5.53
N ILE A 397 20.55 -2.70 4.87
CA ILE A 397 20.57 -3.15 3.46
C ILE A 397 20.95 -2.00 2.54
N LYS A 398 20.40 -0.83 2.77
CA LYS A 398 20.65 0.34 1.92
C LYS A 398 22.03 0.97 2.15
N GLY A 399 22.57 0.92 3.36
CA GLY A 399 23.89 1.42 3.76
C GLY A 399 23.90 2.89 4.15
#